data_430ffe0d2072235bb50b900cfda4f9d6
#
_entry.id   430ffe0d2072235bb50b900cfda4f9d6
#
_cell.length_a   1.000
_cell.length_b   1.000
_cell.length_c   1.000
_cell.angle_alpha   90.00
_cell.angle_beta   90.00
_cell.angle_gamma   90.00
#
_symmetry.space_group_name_H-M   'P 1'
#
loop_
_entity.id
_entity.type
_entity.pdbx_description
1 polymer ?
#
loop_
_entity_poly.entity_id
_entity_poly.type
_entity_poly.pdbx_seq_one_letter_code
_entity_poly.pdbx_strand_id
1 'polypeptide(L)'
;MFLHKPPTKELPPLKAKTSDVGRFYTNLETNESYPSITTVLGAQSKQGIIEWKKRVGEDVANHISNQAATRGTAVHNMVEDHLNNVNVDEVEKYKKQFLPRMMFNVLKPELTKINNIRLQEAAMYSSDYTVAGRVDCIGEYDGVLSVIDFKTSTKEKSEDWIENYFIQGSAYSQMYKEHFGEEVPQIVILITTEQGTTQVFKKKPEDYLGKLKQYVEEFYKNLP
;
A
#
# COMPACT_ATOMS: atom_id res chain seq x y z
N MET A 1 -20.92 7.64 -7.13
CA MET A 1 -20.11 8.77 -6.63
C MET A 1 -19.65 8.41 -5.25
N PHE A 2 -18.34 8.54 -4.98
CA PHE A 2 -17.75 8.26 -3.67
C PHE A 2 -17.84 9.50 -2.79
N LEU A 3 -18.22 9.32 -1.53
CA LEU A 3 -18.23 10.40 -0.54
C LEU A 3 -16.86 10.47 0.14
N HIS A 4 -16.37 11.68 0.33
CA HIS A 4 -15.14 11.97 1.05
C HIS A 4 -15.48 12.63 2.38
N LYS A 5 -14.92 12.09 3.47
CA LYS A 5 -15.07 12.60 4.85
C LYS A 5 -13.69 12.75 5.50
N PRO A 6 -12.84 13.65 5.00
CA PRO A 6 -11.48 13.80 5.53
C PRO A 6 -11.53 14.18 7.01
N PRO A 7 -10.54 13.75 7.81
CA PRO A 7 -10.38 14.21 9.18
C PRO A 7 -10.23 15.72 9.24
N THR A 8 -10.69 16.33 10.34
CA THR A 8 -10.55 17.79 10.55
C THR A 8 -9.13 18.21 10.91
N LYS A 9 -8.35 17.31 11.49
CA LYS A 9 -6.93 17.53 11.82
C LYS A 9 -6.09 17.22 10.60
N GLU A 10 -5.17 18.12 10.26
CA GLU A 10 -4.22 17.91 9.18
C GLU A 10 -3.10 16.95 9.60
N LEU A 11 -2.55 16.21 8.64
CA LEU A 11 -1.35 15.41 8.83
C LEU A 11 -0.11 16.32 8.82
N PRO A 12 0.91 16.02 9.65
CA PRO A 12 2.15 16.76 9.60
C PRO A 12 2.85 16.59 8.24
N PRO A 13 3.57 17.61 7.77
CA PRO A 13 4.25 17.55 6.47
C PRO A 13 5.42 16.57 6.53
N LEU A 14 5.37 15.53 5.70
CA LEU A 14 6.40 14.50 5.59
C LEU A 14 7.15 14.63 4.26
N LYS A 15 8.48 14.59 4.31
CA LYS A 15 9.35 14.55 3.13
C LYS A 15 9.95 13.17 2.94
N ALA A 16 9.61 12.52 1.83
CA ALA A 16 10.20 11.23 1.47
C ALA A 16 11.56 11.40 0.79
N LYS A 17 12.54 10.58 1.19
CA LYS A 17 13.84 10.45 0.53
C LYS A 17 14.19 8.97 0.39
N THR A 18 14.61 8.56 -0.81
CA THR A 18 15.08 7.20 -1.08
C THR A 18 16.60 7.20 -1.19
N SER A 19 17.25 6.24 -0.53
CA SER A 19 18.68 5.97 -0.56
C SER A 19 18.92 4.48 -0.78
N ASP A 20 20.17 4.03 -0.75
CA ASP A 20 20.54 2.61 -0.86
C ASP A 20 19.99 1.74 0.29
N VAL A 21 19.73 2.37 1.45
CA VAL A 21 19.14 1.69 2.62
C VAL A 21 17.61 1.57 2.51
N GLY A 22 16.99 2.34 1.60
CA GLY A 22 15.55 2.36 1.39
C GLY A 22 14.94 3.76 1.46
N ARG A 23 13.61 3.79 1.54
CA ARG A 23 12.85 5.04 1.63
C ARG A 23 12.60 5.41 3.08
N PHE A 24 12.90 6.67 3.44
CA PHE A 24 12.62 7.26 4.73
C PHE A 24 11.72 8.48 4.57
N TYR A 25 10.89 8.73 5.57
CA TYR A 25 10.04 9.91 5.69
C TYR A 25 10.52 10.76 6.86
N THR A 26 10.83 12.02 6.60
CA THR A 26 11.21 12.99 7.63
C THR A 26 10.04 13.93 7.92
N ASN A 27 9.64 14.03 9.17
CA ASN A 27 8.70 15.03 9.63
C ASN A 27 9.40 16.40 9.60
N LEU A 28 8.85 17.36 8.83
CA LEU A 28 9.48 18.67 8.64
C LEU A 28 9.32 19.59 9.86
N GLU A 29 8.46 19.26 10.81
CA GLU A 29 8.26 20.03 12.04
C GLU A 29 9.23 19.58 13.14
N THR A 30 9.42 18.26 13.31
CA THR A 30 10.26 17.67 14.37
C THR A 30 11.65 17.26 13.92
N ASN A 31 11.88 17.15 12.60
CA ASN A 31 13.07 16.56 11.97
C ASN A 31 13.30 15.07 12.29
N GLU A 32 12.35 14.39 12.89
CA GLU A 32 12.40 12.95 13.08
C GLU A 32 12.22 12.23 11.74
N SER A 33 12.96 11.12 11.57
CA SER A 33 12.95 10.36 10.32
C SER A 33 12.69 8.90 10.59
N TYR A 34 11.75 8.32 9.84
CA TYR A 34 11.28 6.96 9.98
C TYR A 34 11.42 6.19 8.66
N PRO A 35 11.85 4.91 8.67
CA PRO A 35 11.83 4.08 7.47
C PRO A 35 10.39 3.88 6.99
N SER A 36 10.19 3.75 5.67
CA SER A 36 8.88 3.32 5.19
C SER A 36 8.60 1.87 5.59
N ILE A 37 7.34 1.54 5.88
CA ILE A 37 6.95 0.16 6.15
C ILE A 37 7.36 -0.78 5.00
N THR A 38 7.29 -0.34 3.76
CA THR A 38 7.74 -1.12 2.61
C THR A 38 9.26 -1.36 2.59
N THR A 39 10.07 -0.43 3.14
CA THR A 39 11.51 -0.62 3.35
C THR A 39 11.77 -1.68 4.41
N VAL A 40 11.07 -1.61 5.54
CA VAL A 40 11.17 -2.61 6.63
C VAL A 40 10.80 -4.00 6.12
N LEU A 41 9.66 -4.15 5.44
CA LEU A 41 9.21 -5.43 4.88
C LEU A 41 10.12 -5.93 3.75
N GLY A 42 10.67 -5.01 2.94
CA GLY A 42 11.64 -5.34 1.90
C GLY A 42 12.93 -5.93 2.45
N ALA A 43 13.38 -5.48 3.62
CA ALA A 43 14.55 -6.04 4.29
C ALA A 43 14.36 -7.52 4.65
N GLN A 44 13.16 -7.91 5.09
CA GLN A 44 12.81 -9.30 5.38
C GLN A 44 12.81 -10.19 4.13
N SER A 45 12.45 -9.63 2.97
CA SER A 45 12.39 -10.36 1.70
C SER A 45 13.70 -10.35 0.91
N LYS A 46 14.73 -9.66 1.40
CA LYS A 46 15.97 -9.39 0.66
C LYS A 46 16.67 -10.66 0.17
N GLN A 47 16.81 -11.67 1.05
CA GLN A 47 17.48 -12.92 0.71
C GLN A 47 16.74 -13.67 -0.40
N GLY A 48 15.42 -13.80 -0.31
CA GLY A 48 14.60 -14.45 -1.34
C GLY A 48 14.67 -13.74 -2.70
N ILE A 49 14.73 -12.40 -2.69
CA ILE A 49 14.90 -11.61 -3.91
C ILE A 49 16.28 -11.87 -4.55
N ILE A 50 17.35 -11.95 -3.74
CA ILE A 50 18.70 -12.26 -4.22
C ILE A 50 18.74 -13.66 -4.87
N GLU A 51 18.16 -14.67 -4.22
CA GLU A 51 18.08 -16.03 -4.73
C GLU A 51 17.26 -16.13 -6.02
N TRP A 52 16.13 -15.41 -6.07
CA TRP A 52 15.33 -15.31 -7.28
C TRP A 52 16.09 -14.67 -8.43
N LYS A 53 16.81 -13.55 -8.20
CA LYS A 53 17.66 -12.90 -9.20
C LYS A 53 18.76 -13.81 -9.72
N LYS A 54 19.42 -14.57 -8.84
CA LYS A 54 20.42 -15.57 -9.24
C LYS A 54 19.83 -16.67 -10.13
N ARG A 55 18.60 -17.11 -9.85
CA ARG A 55 17.95 -18.18 -10.60
C ARG A 55 17.48 -17.77 -11.99
N VAL A 56 16.90 -16.56 -12.15
CA VAL A 56 16.33 -16.11 -13.42
C VAL A 56 17.26 -15.24 -14.25
N GLY A 57 18.37 -14.75 -13.67
CA GLY A 57 19.27 -13.77 -14.26
C GLY A 57 18.86 -12.33 -13.93
N GLU A 58 19.85 -11.47 -13.75
CA GLU A 58 19.64 -10.10 -13.26
C GLU A 58 18.82 -9.25 -14.25
N ASP A 59 19.11 -9.33 -15.54
CA ASP A 59 18.40 -8.56 -16.58
C ASP A 59 16.92 -8.96 -16.66
N VAL A 60 16.65 -10.27 -16.61
CA VAL A 60 15.27 -10.80 -16.62
C VAL A 60 14.53 -10.38 -15.36
N ALA A 61 15.17 -10.48 -14.20
CA ALA A 61 14.57 -10.06 -12.93
C ALA A 61 14.25 -8.55 -12.93
N ASN A 62 15.17 -7.72 -13.41
CA ASN A 62 14.98 -6.28 -13.51
C ASN A 62 13.84 -5.94 -14.49
N HIS A 63 13.76 -6.61 -15.63
CA HIS A 63 12.67 -6.43 -16.59
C HIS A 63 11.32 -6.77 -15.96
N ILE A 64 11.20 -7.93 -15.31
CA ILE A 64 9.96 -8.35 -14.62
C ILE A 64 9.56 -7.34 -13.54
N SER A 65 10.52 -6.90 -12.72
CA SER A 65 10.28 -5.95 -11.64
C SER A 65 9.80 -4.59 -12.18
N ASN A 66 10.43 -4.09 -13.24
CA ASN A 66 10.06 -2.82 -13.87
C ASN A 66 8.67 -2.88 -14.51
N GLN A 67 8.33 -3.98 -15.18
CA GLN A 67 6.98 -4.18 -15.73
C GLN A 67 5.93 -4.22 -14.61
N ALA A 68 6.21 -4.96 -13.53
CA ALA A 68 5.31 -5.03 -12.39
C ALA A 68 5.10 -3.65 -11.73
N ALA A 69 6.17 -2.87 -11.54
CA ALA A 69 6.10 -1.53 -10.97
C ALA A 69 5.31 -0.57 -11.87
N THR A 70 5.58 -0.56 -13.18
CA THR A 70 4.88 0.30 -14.15
C THR A 70 3.39 -0.03 -14.20
N ARG A 71 3.05 -1.33 -14.28
CA ARG A 71 1.67 -1.81 -14.25
C ARG A 71 0.97 -1.42 -12.94
N GLY A 72 1.64 -1.66 -11.80
CA GLY A 72 1.13 -1.31 -10.48
C GLY A 72 0.80 0.18 -10.38
N THR A 73 1.75 1.04 -10.70
CA THR A 73 1.57 2.51 -10.69
C THR A 73 0.40 2.93 -11.58
N ALA A 74 0.27 2.35 -12.76
CA ALA A 74 -0.82 2.70 -13.68
C ALA A 74 -2.20 2.33 -13.12
N VAL A 75 -2.34 1.14 -12.51
CA VAL A 75 -3.61 0.73 -11.88
C VAL A 75 -3.92 1.60 -10.65
N HIS A 76 -2.93 1.87 -9.77
CA HIS A 76 -3.12 2.75 -8.61
C HIS A 76 -3.60 4.14 -9.03
N ASN A 77 -2.99 4.75 -10.04
CA ASN A 77 -3.43 6.06 -10.55
C ASN A 77 -4.88 6.04 -11.06
N MET A 78 -5.31 4.95 -11.74
CA MET A 78 -6.70 4.80 -12.20
C MET A 78 -7.66 4.63 -11.01
N VAL A 79 -7.27 3.87 -9.99
CA VAL A 79 -8.07 3.70 -8.77
C VAL A 79 -8.18 5.03 -8.02
N GLU A 80 -7.07 5.75 -7.84
CA GLU A 80 -7.05 7.07 -7.20
C GLU A 80 -7.98 8.05 -7.91
N ASP A 81 -7.84 8.21 -9.24
CA ASP A 81 -8.70 9.08 -10.04
C ASP A 81 -10.17 8.66 -9.92
N HIS A 82 -10.48 7.36 -9.99
CA HIS A 82 -11.84 6.85 -9.86
C HIS A 82 -12.47 7.13 -8.49
N LEU A 83 -11.74 6.90 -7.41
CA LEU A 83 -12.20 7.19 -6.05
C LEU A 83 -12.37 8.70 -5.83
N ASN A 84 -11.63 9.53 -6.55
CA ASN A 84 -11.81 10.99 -6.63
C ASN A 84 -12.95 11.40 -7.57
N ASN A 85 -13.78 10.45 -8.02
CA ASN A 85 -14.91 10.68 -8.91
C ASN A 85 -14.53 11.18 -10.32
N VAL A 86 -13.30 10.96 -10.75
CA VAL A 86 -12.87 11.22 -12.12
C VAL A 86 -13.34 10.08 -13.04
N ASN A 87 -13.87 10.42 -14.20
CA ASN A 87 -14.21 9.43 -15.20
C ASN A 87 -12.92 8.92 -15.91
N VAL A 88 -12.41 7.78 -15.43
CA VAL A 88 -11.17 7.17 -15.91
C VAL A 88 -11.21 6.89 -17.42
N ASP A 89 -12.39 6.61 -17.99
CA ASP A 89 -12.53 6.32 -19.42
C ASP A 89 -12.32 7.56 -20.32
N GLU A 90 -12.45 8.76 -19.76
CA GLU A 90 -12.21 10.03 -20.45
C GLU A 90 -10.77 10.54 -20.31
N VAL A 91 -9.98 9.96 -19.41
CA VAL A 91 -8.60 10.39 -19.16
C VAL A 91 -7.68 9.86 -20.26
N GLU A 92 -7.16 10.77 -21.09
CA GLU A 92 -6.40 10.43 -22.31
C GLU A 92 -5.16 9.56 -22.05
N LYS A 93 -4.43 9.84 -20.95
CA LYS A 93 -3.23 9.07 -20.56
C LYS A 93 -3.50 7.58 -20.34
N TYR A 94 -4.75 7.19 -20.00
CA TYR A 94 -5.12 5.80 -19.72
C TYR A 94 -5.58 5.02 -20.97
N LYS A 95 -6.02 5.71 -22.03
CA LYS A 95 -6.57 5.06 -23.23
C LYS A 95 -5.58 4.12 -23.93
N LYS A 96 -4.28 4.40 -23.82
CA LYS A 96 -3.20 3.59 -24.40
C LYS A 96 -2.67 2.49 -23.49
N GLN A 97 -3.15 2.40 -22.24
CA GLN A 97 -2.67 1.46 -21.21
C GLN A 97 -3.58 0.23 -21.14
N PHE A 98 -3.56 -0.61 -22.17
CA PHE A 98 -4.52 -1.71 -22.32
C PHE A 98 -4.58 -2.64 -21.10
N LEU A 99 -3.45 -3.25 -20.69
CA LEU A 99 -3.41 -4.20 -19.58
C LEU A 99 -3.79 -3.55 -18.21
N PRO A 100 -3.24 -2.41 -17.82
CA PRO A 100 -3.68 -1.72 -16.60
C PRO A 100 -5.18 -1.36 -16.61
N ARG A 101 -5.73 -0.93 -17.75
CA ARG A 101 -7.18 -0.64 -17.87
C ARG A 101 -8.04 -1.89 -17.71
N MET A 102 -7.62 -3.01 -18.30
CA MET A 102 -8.31 -4.28 -18.11
C MET A 102 -8.33 -4.65 -16.63
N MET A 103 -7.18 -4.60 -15.96
CA MET A 103 -7.06 -4.92 -14.54
C MET A 103 -7.89 -3.97 -13.66
N PHE A 104 -7.87 -2.68 -13.95
CA PHE A 104 -8.72 -1.70 -13.27
C PHE A 104 -10.22 -2.01 -13.46
N ASN A 105 -10.65 -2.35 -14.67
CA ASN A 105 -12.04 -2.67 -14.96
C ASN A 105 -12.52 -3.92 -14.21
N VAL A 106 -11.65 -4.93 -14.06
CA VAL A 106 -11.91 -6.12 -13.26
C VAL A 106 -12.03 -5.79 -11.77
N LEU A 107 -11.30 -4.78 -11.29
CA LEU A 107 -11.33 -4.32 -9.90
C LEU A 107 -12.55 -3.43 -9.59
N LYS A 108 -13.11 -2.71 -10.57
CA LYS A 108 -14.21 -1.75 -10.41
C LYS A 108 -15.37 -2.23 -9.54
N PRO A 109 -15.89 -3.47 -9.66
CA PRO A 109 -16.98 -3.95 -8.81
C PRO A 109 -16.66 -3.88 -7.31
N GLU A 110 -15.41 -4.20 -6.93
CA GLU A 110 -14.98 -4.13 -5.54
C GLU A 110 -14.82 -2.68 -5.06
N LEU A 111 -14.39 -1.77 -5.94
CA LEU A 111 -14.27 -0.35 -5.62
C LEU A 111 -15.63 0.28 -5.25
N THR A 112 -16.76 -0.24 -5.79
CA THR A 112 -18.11 0.27 -5.45
C THR A 112 -18.49 0.07 -4.00
N LYS A 113 -17.81 -0.82 -3.27
CA LYS A 113 -18.02 -1.07 -1.84
C LYS A 113 -17.29 -0.06 -0.95
N ILE A 114 -16.45 0.80 -1.54
CA ILE A 114 -15.69 1.84 -0.82
C ILE A 114 -16.56 3.10 -0.75
N ASN A 115 -16.63 3.71 0.44
CA ASN A 115 -17.30 4.99 0.64
C ASN A 115 -16.72 5.74 1.85
N ASN A 116 -17.23 6.95 2.11
CA ASN A 116 -16.82 7.74 3.26
C ASN A 116 -15.28 7.80 3.43
N ILE A 117 -14.57 8.08 2.32
CA ILE A 117 -13.10 8.07 2.25
C ILE A 117 -12.55 9.13 3.19
N ARG A 118 -11.67 8.73 4.12
CA ARG A 118 -10.97 9.60 5.07
C ARG A 118 -9.67 10.13 4.49
N LEU A 119 -8.85 9.24 3.94
CA LEU A 119 -7.54 9.56 3.37
C LEU A 119 -7.34 8.78 2.07
N GLN A 120 -6.61 9.38 1.15
CA GLN A 120 -6.18 8.76 -0.10
C GLN A 120 -4.77 9.22 -0.43
N GLU A 121 -3.86 8.30 -0.78
CA GLU A 121 -2.45 8.55 -1.10
C GLU A 121 -1.75 9.44 -0.04
N ALA A 122 -2.08 9.24 1.23
CA ALA A 122 -1.65 10.08 2.34
C ALA A 122 -0.42 9.50 3.05
N ALA A 123 0.58 10.35 3.28
CA ALA A 123 1.77 9.97 4.05
C ALA A 123 1.50 10.15 5.55
N MET A 124 1.80 9.11 6.32
CA MET A 124 1.65 9.07 7.78
C MET A 124 2.88 8.42 8.43
N TYR A 125 3.03 8.60 9.73
CA TYR A 125 4.02 7.89 10.53
C TYR A 125 3.41 7.42 11.86
N SER A 126 4.07 6.45 12.46
CA SER A 126 3.83 5.99 13.83
C SER A 126 5.08 6.27 14.65
N SER A 127 4.93 7.02 15.74
CA SER A 127 5.98 7.22 16.73
C SER A 127 6.15 5.97 17.58
N ASP A 128 5.07 5.26 17.89
CA ASP A 128 5.08 4.05 18.72
C ASP A 128 5.80 2.89 18.04
N TYR A 129 5.61 2.73 16.73
CA TYR A 129 6.27 1.70 15.93
C TYR A 129 7.50 2.23 15.18
N THR A 130 7.81 3.52 15.27
CA THR A 130 8.96 4.15 14.59
C THR A 130 9.05 3.83 13.08
N VAL A 131 7.93 3.90 12.40
CA VAL A 131 7.78 3.57 10.97
C VAL A 131 6.85 4.56 10.29
N ALA A 132 7.04 4.80 9.01
CA ALA A 132 6.20 5.68 8.21
C ALA A 132 5.72 5.00 6.92
N GLY A 133 4.85 5.66 6.17
CA GLY A 133 4.45 5.18 4.85
C GLY A 133 3.38 6.04 4.21
N ARG A 134 3.00 5.67 2.99
CA ARG A 134 1.90 6.30 2.26
C ARG A 134 0.82 5.24 2.05
N VAL A 135 -0.34 5.47 2.66
CA VAL A 135 -1.49 4.59 2.54
C VAL A 135 -2.22 4.87 1.22
N ASP A 136 -2.68 3.83 0.55
CA ASP A 136 -3.46 3.99 -0.68
C ASP A 136 -4.84 4.60 -0.37
N CYS A 137 -5.58 4.02 0.60
CA CYS A 137 -6.89 4.53 0.99
C CYS A 137 -7.22 4.15 2.44
N ILE A 138 -7.83 5.08 3.18
CA ILE A 138 -8.58 4.81 4.41
C ILE A 138 -10.01 5.29 4.19
N GLY A 139 -10.96 4.37 4.29
CA GLY A 139 -12.37 4.63 4.07
C GLY A 139 -13.21 3.45 4.51
N GLU A 140 -14.52 3.55 4.39
CA GLU A 140 -15.40 2.43 4.68
C GLU A 140 -15.41 1.45 3.50
N TYR A 141 -15.20 0.17 3.78
CA TYR A 141 -15.40 -0.94 2.86
C TYR A 141 -16.53 -1.83 3.39
N ASP A 142 -17.62 -1.98 2.62
CA ASP A 142 -18.86 -2.60 3.08
C ASP A 142 -19.38 -1.98 4.42
N GLY A 143 -19.20 -0.66 4.60
CA GLY A 143 -19.65 0.06 5.79
C GLY A 143 -18.72 -0.05 7.02
N VAL A 144 -17.58 -0.73 6.92
CA VAL A 144 -16.58 -0.85 8.00
C VAL A 144 -15.36 0.00 7.68
N LEU A 145 -14.94 0.89 8.60
CA LEU A 145 -13.72 1.69 8.42
C LEU A 145 -12.50 0.77 8.26
N SER A 146 -11.75 0.97 7.20
CA SER A 146 -10.73 0.05 6.74
C SER A 146 -9.51 0.76 6.22
N VAL A 147 -8.34 0.16 6.43
CA VAL A 147 -7.18 0.38 5.55
C VAL A 147 -7.39 -0.46 4.30
N ILE A 148 -7.42 0.17 3.16
CA ILE A 148 -7.64 -0.47 1.86
C ILE A 148 -6.37 -0.30 1.03
N ASP A 149 -5.82 -1.41 0.57
CA ASP A 149 -4.56 -1.45 -0.18
C ASP A 149 -4.78 -2.20 -1.50
N PHE A 150 -4.35 -1.58 -2.60
CA PHE A 150 -4.54 -2.09 -3.95
C PHE A 150 -3.27 -2.74 -4.44
N LYS A 151 -3.38 -3.95 -4.96
CA LYS A 151 -2.25 -4.71 -5.48
C LYS A 151 -2.51 -5.25 -6.88
N THR A 152 -1.46 -5.34 -7.66
CA THR A 152 -1.50 -6.02 -8.97
C THR A 152 -0.64 -7.27 -8.94
N SER A 153 -1.09 -8.31 -9.63
CA SER A 153 -0.35 -9.56 -9.75
C SER A 153 -0.50 -10.15 -11.16
N THR A 154 0.43 -11.01 -11.57
CA THR A 154 0.28 -11.80 -12.81
C THR A 154 -0.77 -12.90 -12.65
N LYS A 155 -0.89 -13.48 -11.45
CA LYS A 155 -1.84 -14.54 -11.12
C LYS A 155 -2.31 -14.41 -9.67
N GLU A 156 -3.31 -15.17 -9.31
CA GLU A 156 -3.81 -15.24 -7.94
C GLU A 156 -2.71 -15.60 -6.93
N LYS A 157 -2.84 -15.07 -5.74
CA LYS A 157 -1.94 -15.30 -4.61
C LYS A 157 -2.62 -16.13 -3.54
N SER A 158 -1.88 -17.07 -2.93
CA SER A 158 -2.32 -17.64 -1.67
C SER A 158 -2.14 -16.65 -0.53
N GLU A 159 -2.98 -16.76 0.47
CA GLU A 159 -2.96 -15.86 1.63
C GLU A 159 -1.60 -15.88 2.35
N ASP A 160 -0.97 -17.04 2.48
CA ASP A 160 0.34 -17.19 3.12
C ASP A 160 1.46 -16.41 2.42
N TRP A 161 1.30 -16.11 1.13
CA TRP A 161 2.32 -15.37 0.36
C TRP A 161 2.17 -13.85 0.44
N ILE A 162 1.11 -13.38 1.07
CA ILE A 162 0.78 -11.94 1.13
C ILE A 162 0.71 -11.41 2.57
N GLU A 163 1.20 -12.16 3.55
CA GLU A 163 1.21 -11.74 4.95
C GLU A 163 1.83 -10.33 5.14
N ASN A 164 2.87 -10.00 4.34
CA ASN A 164 3.47 -8.67 4.36
C ASN A 164 2.48 -7.54 4.01
N TYR A 165 1.44 -7.81 3.23
CA TYR A 165 0.41 -6.79 2.94
C TYR A 165 -0.47 -6.54 4.16
N PHE A 166 -0.73 -7.58 4.98
CA PHE A 166 -1.49 -7.43 6.22
C PHE A 166 -0.67 -6.69 7.29
N ILE A 167 0.63 -6.96 7.38
CA ILE A 167 1.55 -6.22 8.26
C ILE A 167 1.62 -4.74 7.83
N GLN A 168 1.70 -4.47 6.53
CA GLN A 168 1.65 -3.11 5.98
C GLN A 168 0.34 -2.41 6.35
N GLY A 169 -0.80 -3.07 6.19
CA GLY A 169 -2.11 -2.54 6.57
C GLY A 169 -2.24 -2.27 8.06
N SER A 170 -1.65 -3.13 8.91
CA SER A 170 -1.62 -2.93 10.37
C SER A 170 -0.82 -1.69 10.76
N ALA A 171 0.32 -1.45 10.10
CA ALA A 171 1.11 -0.25 10.31
C ALA A 171 0.28 1.01 9.99
N TYR A 172 -0.44 1.03 8.86
CA TYR A 172 -1.29 2.16 8.48
C TYR A 172 -2.47 2.36 9.44
N SER A 173 -3.06 1.28 9.96
CA SER A 173 -4.11 1.36 10.98
C SER A 173 -3.60 2.05 12.25
N GLN A 174 -2.38 1.71 12.72
CA GLN A 174 -1.79 2.34 13.90
C GLN A 174 -1.41 3.80 13.63
N MET A 175 -0.80 4.09 12.48
CA MET A 175 -0.51 5.47 12.07
C MET A 175 -1.76 6.34 12.10
N TYR A 176 -2.87 5.85 11.54
CA TYR A 176 -4.14 6.58 11.52
C TYR A 176 -4.68 6.81 12.94
N LYS A 177 -4.66 5.76 13.77
CA LYS A 177 -5.08 5.86 15.18
C LYS A 177 -4.26 6.89 15.96
N GLU A 178 -2.93 6.91 15.80
CA GLU A 178 -2.05 7.88 16.48
C GLU A 178 -2.34 9.32 16.04
N HIS A 179 -2.60 9.55 14.76
CA HIS A 179 -2.85 10.90 14.25
C HIS A 179 -4.26 11.43 14.58
N PHE A 180 -5.28 10.57 14.52
CA PHE A 180 -6.68 10.99 14.57
C PHE A 180 -7.47 10.45 15.76
N GLY A 181 -6.95 9.50 16.52
CA GLY A 181 -7.62 8.91 17.69
C GLY A 181 -8.77 7.95 17.32
N GLU A 182 -9.01 7.68 16.02
CA GLU A 182 -10.05 6.77 15.53
C GLU A 182 -9.43 5.42 15.17
N GLU A 183 -10.00 4.32 15.66
CA GLU A 183 -9.54 2.97 15.34
C GLU A 183 -10.00 2.53 13.95
N VAL A 184 -9.11 1.86 13.23
CA VAL A 184 -9.42 1.22 11.95
C VAL A 184 -9.43 -0.30 12.16
N PRO A 185 -10.59 -0.92 12.34
CA PRO A 185 -10.70 -2.32 12.77
C PRO A 185 -10.46 -3.33 11.65
N GLN A 186 -10.35 -2.89 10.40
CA GLN A 186 -10.26 -3.79 9.25
C GLN A 186 -9.14 -3.40 8.28
N ILE A 187 -8.44 -4.40 7.78
CA ILE A 187 -7.56 -4.31 6.60
C ILE A 187 -8.28 -4.99 5.44
N VAL A 188 -8.28 -4.35 4.28
CA VAL A 188 -8.79 -4.93 3.03
C VAL A 188 -7.68 -4.87 1.98
N ILE A 189 -7.24 -6.03 1.50
CA ILE A 189 -6.30 -6.13 0.38
C ILE A 189 -7.09 -6.55 -0.86
N LEU A 190 -7.06 -5.70 -1.87
CA LEU A 190 -7.68 -5.94 -3.16
C LEU A 190 -6.60 -6.23 -4.20
N ILE A 191 -6.55 -7.46 -4.71
CA ILE A 191 -5.56 -7.87 -5.71
C ILE A 191 -6.26 -8.09 -7.04
N THR A 192 -5.90 -7.32 -8.06
CA THR A 192 -6.32 -7.58 -9.44
C THR A 192 -5.21 -8.30 -10.21
N THR A 193 -5.57 -9.25 -11.06
CA THR A 193 -4.60 -10.09 -11.78
C THR A 193 -4.65 -9.86 -13.30
N GLU A 194 -3.54 -10.16 -13.98
CA GLU A 194 -3.49 -10.17 -15.46
C GLU A 194 -4.39 -11.26 -16.07
N GLN A 195 -4.83 -12.24 -15.26
CA GLN A 195 -5.76 -13.29 -15.68
C GLN A 195 -7.23 -12.84 -15.63
N GLY A 196 -7.49 -11.58 -15.24
CA GLY A 196 -8.84 -11.02 -15.17
C GLY A 196 -9.63 -11.43 -13.92
N THR A 197 -8.95 -11.68 -12.82
CA THR A 197 -9.59 -12.01 -11.52
C THR A 197 -9.31 -10.93 -10.49
N THR A 198 -10.20 -10.81 -9.50
CA THR A 198 -10.00 -9.99 -8.29
C THR A 198 -10.07 -10.88 -7.06
N GLN A 199 -9.10 -10.73 -6.17
CA GLN A 199 -9.10 -11.36 -4.85
C GLN A 199 -9.30 -10.30 -3.78
N VAL A 200 -10.09 -10.64 -2.76
CA VAL A 200 -10.39 -9.79 -1.60
C VAL A 200 -9.99 -10.51 -0.33
N PHE A 201 -9.08 -9.91 0.43
CA PHE A 201 -8.67 -10.43 1.73
C PHE A 201 -9.02 -9.40 2.80
N LYS A 202 -9.74 -9.85 3.84
CA LYS A 202 -10.14 -9.02 5.00
C LYS A 202 -9.46 -9.57 6.25
N LYS A 203 -8.78 -8.72 7.01
CA LYS A 203 -8.06 -9.09 8.22
C LYS A 203 -8.24 -8.04 9.31
N LYS A 204 -7.94 -8.43 10.54
CA LYS A 204 -7.87 -7.51 11.68
C LYS A 204 -6.43 -7.00 11.85
N PRO A 205 -6.22 -5.69 12.01
CA PRO A 205 -4.87 -5.15 12.23
C PRO A 205 -4.17 -5.74 13.45
N GLU A 206 -4.90 -6.01 14.53
CA GLU A 206 -4.35 -6.53 15.79
C GLU A 206 -3.61 -7.88 15.63
N ASP A 207 -4.02 -8.72 14.67
CA ASP A 207 -3.41 -10.02 14.43
C ASP A 207 -1.96 -9.93 13.94
N TYR A 208 -1.54 -8.77 13.41
CA TYR A 208 -0.23 -8.57 12.77
C TYR A 208 0.68 -7.57 13.49
N LEU A 209 0.22 -6.91 14.57
CA LEU A 209 1.00 -5.91 15.29
C LEU A 209 2.26 -6.49 15.95
N GLY A 210 2.17 -7.72 16.43
CA GLY A 210 3.33 -8.42 17.01
C GLY A 210 4.45 -8.61 15.98
N LYS A 211 4.10 -9.04 14.77
CA LYS A 211 5.04 -9.19 13.66
C LYS A 211 5.57 -7.85 13.15
N LEU A 212 4.71 -6.85 13.06
CA LEU A 212 5.12 -5.48 12.72
C LEU A 212 6.24 -5.01 13.65
N LYS A 213 6.01 -5.12 14.97
CA LYS A 213 7.00 -4.72 15.97
C LYS A 213 8.31 -5.49 15.82
N GLN A 214 8.24 -6.81 15.69
CA GLN A 214 9.41 -7.65 15.47
C GLN A 214 10.22 -7.20 14.25
N TYR A 215 9.57 -6.99 13.10
CA TYR A 215 10.25 -6.64 11.85
C TYR A 215 10.88 -5.25 11.89
N VAL A 216 10.24 -4.30 12.58
CA VAL A 216 10.80 -2.97 12.80
C VAL A 216 12.03 -3.05 13.71
N GLU A 217 11.97 -3.78 14.81
CA GLU A 217 13.11 -3.98 15.71
C GLU A 217 14.29 -4.66 15.00
N GLU A 218 14.03 -5.69 14.20
CA GLU A 218 15.05 -6.37 13.39
C GLU A 218 15.67 -5.44 12.36
N PHE A 219 14.84 -4.60 11.71
CA PHE A 219 15.32 -3.61 10.75
C PHE A 219 16.30 -2.64 11.40
N TYR A 220 15.95 -2.06 12.55
CA TYR A 220 16.82 -1.11 13.25
C TYR A 220 18.10 -1.74 13.81
N LYS A 221 18.07 -3.00 14.25
CA LYS A 221 19.26 -3.75 14.68
C LYS A 221 20.26 -3.97 13.53
N ASN A 222 19.78 -4.05 12.30
CA ASN A 222 20.57 -4.32 11.10
C ASN A 222 20.87 -3.05 10.27
N LEU A 223 20.45 -1.88 10.75
CA LEU A 223 20.80 -0.61 10.13
C LEU A 223 22.32 -0.38 10.29
N PRO A 224 23.05 -0.04 9.20
CA PRO A 224 24.48 0.21 9.27
C PRO A 224 24.85 1.45 10.10
#